data_e2ec2e792afddfcd41a15b5e634ddabf
#
_entry.id   e2ec2e792afddfcd41a15b5e634ddabf
#
_cell.length_a   1.000
_cell.length_b   1.000
_cell.length_c   1.000
_cell.angle_alpha   90.00
_cell.angle_beta   90.00
_cell.angle_gamma   90.00
#
_symmetry.space_group_name_H-M   'P 1'
#
loop_
_entity.id
_entity.type
_entity.pdbx_description
1 polymer ?
#
loop_
_entity_poly.entity_id
_entity_poly.type
_entity_poly.pdbx_seq_one_letter_code
_entity_poly.pdbx_strand_id
1 'polypeptide(L)'
;MCIRDSSGVEYQENIFMGAMYNTSDKIVKNLSYIESASVSFNIPDTITITVVDATPSYVIPNGNGYLLVSSKGRILEEISENKDKLPELTCGDIKTTEVGQYVSFSDANVPDILEDVSQSLINNKVKNITGFDVTDTANIKLVYDGRIDINIGLPDDIDYKIRTAMTIINEKLDPNNTGLVAG
;
A
#
# COMPACT_ATOMS: atom_id res chain seq x y z
N MET A 1 -26.43 2.49 31.69
CA MET A 1 -25.65 3.35 30.78
C MET A 1 -24.75 2.40 29.99
N CYS A 2 -25.13 2.08 28.74
CA CYS A 2 -24.33 1.13 27.92
C CYS A 2 -23.11 1.87 27.40
N ILE A 3 -21.93 1.38 27.72
CA ILE A 3 -20.69 1.88 27.16
C ILE A 3 -20.54 1.21 25.77
N ARG A 4 -20.85 1.95 24.72
CA ARG A 4 -20.48 1.57 23.34
C ARG A 4 -19.07 2.09 23.09
N ASP A 5 -18.16 1.19 22.90
CA ASP A 5 -16.84 1.53 22.38
C ASP A 5 -16.79 1.33 20.84
N SER A 6 -15.67 1.64 20.24
CA SER A 6 -15.44 1.50 18.81
C SER A 6 -15.51 0.05 18.30
N SER A 7 -15.52 -0.95 19.20
CA SER A 7 -15.65 -2.38 18.85
C SER A 7 -17.08 -2.78 18.54
N GLY A 8 -18.06 -1.98 18.96
CA GLY A 8 -19.49 -2.23 18.76
C GLY A 8 -20.04 -3.43 19.55
N VAL A 9 -19.32 -3.94 20.54
CA VAL A 9 -19.77 -5.02 21.42
C VAL A 9 -20.58 -4.42 22.57
N GLU A 10 -21.83 -4.86 22.74
CA GLU A 10 -22.67 -4.45 23.88
C GLU A 10 -22.43 -5.35 25.09
N TYR A 11 -22.37 -4.77 26.28
CA TYR A 11 -22.04 -5.45 27.56
C TYR A 11 -22.96 -6.63 27.94
N GLN A 12 -24.10 -6.78 27.26
CA GLN A 12 -25.07 -7.87 27.49
C GLN A 12 -25.14 -8.90 26.36
N GLU A 13 -24.39 -8.74 25.27
CA GLU A 13 -24.30 -9.78 24.26
C GLU A 13 -23.39 -10.90 24.77
N ASN A 14 -23.80 -12.13 24.46
CA ASN A 14 -23.00 -13.31 24.78
C ASN A 14 -21.61 -13.14 24.14
N ILE A 15 -20.60 -12.93 24.97
CA ILE A 15 -19.21 -12.61 24.59
C ILE A 15 -18.69 -13.53 23.47
N PHE A 16 -19.16 -14.79 23.47
CA PHE A 16 -18.78 -15.76 22.44
C PHE A 16 -19.41 -15.54 21.07
N MET A 17 -20.59 -14.93 20.98
CA MET A 17 -21.31 -14.77 19.71
C MET A 17 -21.12 -13.38 19.10
N GLY A 18 -21.11 -12.32 19.89
CA GLY A 18 -20.98 -10.95 19.37
C GLY A 18 -19.56 -10.61 18.89
N ALA A 19 -18.55 -11.16 19.55
CA ALA A 19 -17.15 -10.92 19.19
C ALA A 19 -16.68 -11.76 17.98
N MET A 20 -17.29 -12.92 17.72
CA MET A 20 -16.85 -13.80 16.64
C MET A 20 -17.19 -13.28 15.23
N TYR A 21 -18.27 -12.53 15.04
CA TYR A 21 -18.81 -12.32 13.70
C TYR A 21 -18.62 -10.93 13.09
N ASN A 22 -18.28 -9.87 13.86
CA ASN A 22 -18.21 -8.53 13.28
C ASN A 22 -17.23 -7.54 13.92
N THR A 23 -16.50 -7.89 14.98
CA THR A 23 -15.70 -6.91 15.71
C THR A 23 -14.44 -6.52 14.93
N SER A 24 -13.73 -7.49 14.36
CA SER A 24 -12.55 -7.23 13.52
C SER A 24 -12.89 -6.40 12.30
N ASP A 25 -13.96 -6.78 11.58
CA ASP A 25 -14.39 -6.06 10.37
C ASP A 25 -14.88 -4.64 10.68
N LYS A 26 -15.57 -4.44 11.82
CA LYS A 26 -16.00 -3.11 12.28
C LYS A 26 -14.81 -2.22 12.66
N ILE A 27 -13.80 -2.77 13.32
CA ILE A 27 -12.58 -2.03 13.68
C ILE A 27 -11.87 -1.59 12.41
N VAL A 28 -11.62 -2.50 11.49
CA VAL A 28 -10.96 -2.20 10.22
C VAL A 28 -11.78 -1.21 9.40
N LYS A 29 -13.10 -1.37 9.33
CA LYS A 29 -13.97 -0.48 8.53
C LYS A 29 -14.03 0.96 9.06
N ASN A 30 -13.97 1.13 10.39
CA ASN A 30 -14.11 2.45 11.01
C ASN A 30 -12.79 3.20 11.21
N LEU A 31 -11.65 2.52 11.09
CA LEU A 31 -10.33 3.08 11.31
C LEU A 31 -9.46 2.84 10.08
N SER A 32 -9.30 3.87 9.25
CA SER A 32 -8.58 3.76 7.97
C SER A 32 -7.12 3.38 8.14
N TYR A 33 -6.49 3.76 9.25
CA TYR A 33 -5.09 3.44 9.57
C TYR A 33 -4.89 2.06 10.21
N ILE A 34 -5.88 1.18 10.17
CA ILE A 34 -5.75 -0.21 10.59
C ILE A 34 -5.83 -1.12 9.36
N GLU A 35 -4.76 -1.85 9.11
CA GLU A 35 -4.66 -2.79 8.00
C GLU A 35 -5.46 -4.06 8.26
N SER A 36 -5.31 -4.61 9.47
CA SER A 36 -6.06 -5.79 9.90
C SER A 36 -6.26 -5.81 11.41
N ALA A 37 -7.35 -6.43 11.83
CA ALA A 37 -7.62 -6.71 13.24
C ALA A 37 -8.00 -8.18 13.40
N SER A 38 -7.52 -8.82 14.45
CA SER A 38 -7.91 -10.18 14.82
C SER A 38 -8.34 -10.22 16.28
N VAL A 39 -9.39 -10.98 16.55
CA VAL A 39 -9.93 -11.16 17.89
C VAL A 39 -9.75 -12.61 18.30
N SER A 40 -9.11 -12.85 19.44
CA SER A 40 -8.93 -14.18 20.01
C SER A 40 -9.44 -14.23 21.44
N PHE A 41 -9.92 -15.40 21.83
CA PHE A 41 -10.47 -15.65 23.16
C PHE A 41 -9.59 -16.62 23.92
N ASN A 42 -9.18 -16.22 25.12
CA ASN A 42 -8.51 -17.11 26.05
C ASN A 42 -9.47 -17.39 27.23
N ILE A 43 -9.93 -18.63 27.32
CA ILE A 43 -10.83 -19.07 28.40
C ILE A 43 -10.06 -18.96 29.73
N PRO A 44 -10.69 -18.47 30.83
CA PRO A 44 -12.15 -18.33 30.98
C PRO A 44 -12.73 -16.96 30.61
N ASP A 45 -11.95 -15.88 30.55
CA ASP A 45 -12.50 -14.53 30.60
C ASP A 45 -11.72 -13.44 29.80
N THR A 46 -10.73 -13.84 29.01
CA THR A 46 -9.84 -12.87 28.34
C THR A 46 -10.12 -12.78 26.85
N ILE A 47 -10.32 -11.55 26.37
CA ILE A 47 -10.39 -11.22 24.93
C ILE A 47 -9.09 -10.50 24.55
N THR A 48 -8.39 -11.01 23.54
CA THR A 48 -7.22 -10.36 22.97
C THR A 48 -7.57 -9.83 21.59
N ILE A 49 -7.37 -8.53 21.38
CA ILE A 49 -7.52 -7.87 20.07
C ILE A 49 -6.12 -7.53 19.60
N THR A 50 -5.70 -8.13 18.49
CA THR A 50 -4.43 -7.82 17.82
C THR A 50 -4.73 -6.95 16.60
N VAL A 51 -4.05 -5.82 16.50
CA VAL A 51 -4.23 -4.83 15.43
C VAL A 51 -2.92 -4.69 14.68
N VAL A 52 -2.99 -4.62 13.37
CA VAL A 52 -1.85 -4.30 12.49
C VAL A 52 -2.10 -2.94 11.87
N ASP A 53 -1.17 -2.03 12.05
CA ASP A 53 -1.27 -0.67 11.53
C ASP A 53 -1.07 -0.65 10.01
N ALA A 54 -1.85 0.16 9.32
CA ALA A 54 -1.69 0.44 7.91
C ALA A 54 -0.67 1.59 7.74
N THR A 55 0.50 1.27 7.20
CA THR A 55 1.57 2.23 6.99
C THR A 55 1.45 2.88 5.61
N PRO A 56 1.45 4.24 5.52
CA PRO A 56 1.50 4.94 4.25
C PRO A 56 2.70 4.49 3.39
N SER A 57 2.48 4.18 2.13
CA SER A 57 3.53 3.66 1.24
C SER A 57 3.62 4.38 -0.09
N TYR A 58 2.51 4.85 -0.63
CA TYR A 58 2.47 5.61 -1.86
C TYR A 58 1.24 6.52 -1.92
N VAL A 59 1.23 7.43 -2.87
CA VAL A 59 0.09 8.32 -3.13
C VAL A 59 -0.43 8.11 -4.55
N ILE A 60 -1.74 8.23 -4.74
CA ILE A 60 -2.38 8.21 -6.06
C ILE A 60 -2.98 9.58 -6.33
N PRO A 61 -2.69 10.23 -7.45
CA PRO A 61 -3.33 11.48 -7.82
C PRO A 61 -4.86 11.34 -7.89
N ASN A 62 -5.58 12.25 -7.24
CA ASN A 62 -7.05 12.30 -7.24
C ASN A 62 -7.54 13.75 -7.31
N GLY A 63 -7.98 14.17 -8.48
CA GLY A 63 -8.43 15.55 -8.70
C GLY A 63 -7.33 16.58 -8.43
N ASN A 64 -7.52 17.42 -7.42
CA ASN A 64 -6.55 18.45 -7.02
C ASN A 64 -5.67 18.01 -5.83
N GLY A 65 -5.72 16.76 -5.42
CA GLY A 65 -4.98 16.21 -4.29
C GLY A 65 -4.52 14.78 -4.56
N TYR A 66 -4.31 14.04 -3.49
CA TYR A 66 -3.81 12.67 -3.54
C TYR A 66 -4.59 11.79 -2.58
N LEU A 67 -4.75 10.53 -2.91
CA LEU A 67 -5.12 9.48 -1.99
C LEU A 67 -3.85 8.91 -1.36
N LEU A 68 -3.77 8.95 -0.04
CA LEU A 68 -2.70 8.29 0.72
C LEU A 68 -3.04 6.82 0.87
N VAL A 69 -2.15 5.93 0.45
CA VAL A 69 -2.44 4.50 0.34
C VAL A 69 -1.39 3.67 1.06
N SER A 70 -1.83 2.60 1.73
CA SER A 70 -0.95 1.64 2.40
C SER A 70 -0.27 0.70 1.40
N SER A 71 0.74 -0.04 1.87
CA SER A 71 1.43 -1.06 1.08
C SER A 71 0.51 -2.14 0.49
N LYS A 72 -0.63 -2.38 1.12
CA LYS A 72 -1.64 -3.34 0.66
C LYS A 72 -2.77 -2.71 -0.14
N GLY A 73 -2.66 -1.43 -0.49
CA GLY A 73 -3.65 -0.75 -1.30
C GLY A 73 -4.83 -0.16 -0.55
N ARG A 74 -4.78 -0.05 0.80
CA ARG A 74 -5.84 0.58 1.58
C ARG A 74 -5.74 2.09 1.52
N ILE A 75 -6.83 2.77 1.23
CA ILE A 75 -6.92 4.23 1.23
C ILE A 75 -7.03 4.72 2.68
N LEU A 76 -6.01 5.45 3.13
CA LEU A 76 -5.89 5.91 4.50
C LEU A 76 -6.54 7.27 4.69
N GLU A 77 -6.25 8.19 3.77
CA GLU A 77 -6.66 9.59 3.85
C GLU A 77 -6.63 10.23 2.46
N GLU A 78 -7.42 11.29 2.27
CA GLU A 78 -7.30 12.20 1.14
C GLU A 78 -6.51 13.43 1.57
N ILE A 79 -5.39 13.72 0.88
CA ILE A 79 -4.47 14.79 1.21
C ILE A 79 -4.33 15.78 0.05
N SER A 80 -4.13 17.06 0.36
CA SER A 80 -3.94 18.10 -0.67
C SER A 80 -2.51 18.17 -1.20
N GLU A 81 -1.53 17.70 -0.43
CA GLU A 81 -0.10 17.79 -0.76
C GLU A 81 0.64 16.53 -0.27
N ASN A 82 1.55 16.01 -1.08
CA ASN A 82 2.44 14.90 -0.71
C ASN A 82 3.65 15.42 0.10
N LYS A 83 3.42 15.77 1.38
CA LYS A 83 4.45 16.34 2.27
C LYS A 83 5.56 15.35 2.60
N ASP A 84 5.21 14.08 2.71
CA ASP A 84 6.16 13.01 3.08
C ASP A 84 6.98 12.53 1.87
N LYS A 85 6.73 13.10 0.68
CA LYS A 85 7.40 12.72 -0.57
C LYS A 85 7.35 11.21 -0.85
N LEU A 86 6.20 10.63 -0.56
CA LEU A 86 5.96 9.23 -0.89
C LEU A 86 5.94 9.03 -2.40
N PRO A 87 6.28 7.84 -2.88
CA PRO A 87 6.21 7.52 -4.29
C PRO A 87 4.80 7.79 -4.86
N GLU A 88 4.73 8.42 -6.02
CA GLU A 88 3.49 8.64 -6.74
C GLU A 88 3.17 7.43 -7.63
N LEU A 89 2.00 6.85 -7.44
CA LEU A 89 1.52 5.76 -8.27
C LEU A 89 0.68 6.31 -9.42
N THR A 90 1.19 6.17 -10.64
CA THR A 90 0.44 6.37 -11.87
C THR A 90 -0.13 5.02 -12.30
N CYS A 91 -1.43 4.91 -12.32
CA CYS A 91 -2.16 3.70 -12.73
C CYS A 91 -3.31 4.12 -13.65
N GLY A 92 -3.95 3.16 -14.28
CA GLY A 92 -5.18 3.41 -15.02
C GLY A 92 -6.32 3.86 -14.11
N ASP A 93 -7.54 3.80 -14.63
CA ASP A 93 -8.72 4.22 -13.87
C ASP A 93 -8.88 3.40 -12.58
N ILE A 94 -9.08 4.09 -11.48
CA ILE A 94 -9.44 3.51 -10.18
C ILE A 94 -10.96 3.60 -9.98
N LYS A 95 -11.57 2.54 -9.46
CA LYS A 95 -13.02 2.46 -9.27
C LYS A 95 -13.47 2.92 -7.88
N THR A 96 -12.57 2.84 -6.89
CA THR A 96 -12.88 3.17 -5.49
C THR A 96 -11.90 4.22 -5.00
N THR A 97 -12.44 5.31 -4.46
CA THR A 97 -11.68 6.43 -3.88
C THR A 97 -12.06 6.72 -2.43
N GLU A 98 -12.91 5.87 -1.82
CA GLU A 98 -13.40 6.08 -0.46
C GLU A 98 -12.34 5.72 0.58
N VAL A 99 -12.12 6.63 1.53
CA VAL A 99 -11.20 6.40 2.67
C VAL A 99 -11.65 5.19 3.49
N GLY A 100 -10.70 4.35 3.86
CA GLY A 100 -10.94 3.11 4.59
C GLY A 100 -11.24 1.89 3.71
N GLN A 101 -11.40 2.06 2.41
CA GLN A 101 -11.56 0.98 1.43
C GLN A 101 -10.23 0.64 0.75
N TYR A 102 -10.18 -0.50 0.09
CA TYR A 102 -9.04 -0.85 -0.77
C TYR A 102 -9.23 -0.25 -2.16
N VAL A 103 -8.14 0.25 -2.73
CA VAL A 103 -8.15 0.73 -4.12
C VAL A 103 -8.56 -0.41 -5.04
N SER A 104 -9.59 -0.17 -5.85
CA SER A 104 -10.00 -1.11 -6.89
C SER A 104 -9.50 -0.62 -8.24
N PHE A 105 -8.47 -1.27 -8.74
CA PHE A 105 -7.90 -0.98 -10.05
C PHE A 105 -8.76 -1.57 -11.17
N SER A 106 -8.66 -1.00 -12.37
CA SER A 106 -9.32 -1.54 -13.56
C SER A 106 -8.68 -2.85 -14.03
N ASP A 107 -7.37 -2.98 -13.88
CA ASP A 107 -6.62 -4.22 -14.12
C ASP A 107 -6.43 -4.96 -12.79
N ALA A 108 -6.89 -6.21 -12.75
CA ALA A 108 -6.82 -7.06 -11.56
C ALA A 108 -5.40 -7.50 -11.17
N ASN A 109 -4.42 -7.37 -12.08
CA ASN A 109 -3.03 -7.76 -11.83
C ASN A 109 -2.23 -6.66 -11.10
N VAL A 110 -2.70 -5.41 -11.12
CA VAL A 110 -1.96 -4.27 -10.53
C VAL A 110 -1.61 -4.48 -9.05
N PRO A 111 -2.51 -4.96 -8.18
CA PRO A 111 -2.17 -5.20 -6.76
C PRO A 111 -0.99 -6.17 -6.58
N ASP A 112 -0.99 -7.28 -7.31
CA ASP A 112 0.06 -8.30 -7.22
C ASP A 112 1.40 -7.74 -7.73
N ILE A 113 1.37 -6.99 -8.83
CA ILE A 113 2.56 -6.31 -9.39
C ILE A 113 3.14 -5.31 -8.37
N LEU A 114 2.29 -4.50 -7.73
CA LEU A 114 2.74 -3.53 -6.73
C LEU A 114 3.34 -4.21 -5.50
N GLU A 115 2.79 -5.35 -5.08
CA GLU A 115 3.33 -6.15 -3.98
C GLU A 115 4.71 -6.71 -4.35
N ASP A 116 4.85 -7.33 -5.52
CA ASP A 116 6.11 -7.90 -6.03
C ASP A 116 7.19 -6.83 -6.19
N VAL A 117 6.86 -5.68 -6.79
CA VAL A 117 7.79 -4.55 -6.92
C VAL A 117 8.20 -4.03 -5.54
N SER A 118 7.24 -3.81 -4.64
CA SER A 118 7.52 -3.30 -3.30
C SER A 118 8.41 -4.25 -2.51
N GLN A 119 8.14 -5.56 -2.57
CA GLN A 119 8.93 -6.58 -1.91
C GLN A 119 10.35 -6.64 -2.49
N SER A 120 10.50 -6.54 -3.79
CA SER A 120 11.80 -6.52 -4.45
C SER A 120 12.62 -5.26 -4.09
N LEU A 121 11.99 -4.09 -4.01
CA LEU A 121 12.64 -2.86 -3.55
C LEU A 121 13.16 -3.00 -2.11
N ILE A 122 12.38 -3.61 -1.23
CA ILE A 122 12.78 -3.89 0.16
C ILE A 122 13.96 -4.86 0.20
N ASN A 123 13.89 -5.97 -0.53
CA ASN A 123 14.92 -7.01 -0.58
C ASN A 123 16.27 -6.45 -1.08
N ASN A 124 16.23 -5.60 -2.08
CA ASN A 124 17.41 -4.96 -2.66
C ASN A 124 17.81 -3.65 -1.94
N LYS A 125 17.10 -3.27 -0.86
CA LYS A 125 17.34 -2.07 -0.06
C LYS A 125 17.33 -0.78 -0.90
N VAL A 126 16.51 -0.76 -1.93
CA VAL A 126 16.36 0.41 -2.81
C VAL A 126 15.61 1.49 -2.06
N LYS A 127 16.18 2.69 -2.10
CA LYS A 127 15.57 3.91 -1.55
C LYS A 127 15.41 4.93 -2.67
N ASN A 128 14.71 6.02 -2.37
CA ASN A 128 14.53 7.14 -3.30
C ASN A 128 13.72 6.81 -4.57
N ILE A 129 12.88 5.79 -4.53
CA ILE A 129 11.83 5.65 -5.55
C ILE A 129 10.82 6.77 -5.31
N THR A 130 10.57 7.55 -6.34
CA THR A 130 9.66 8.70 -6.31
C THR A 130 8.38 8.48 -7.11
N GLY A 131 8.34 7.44 -7.94
CA GLY A 131 7.16 7.12 -8.73
C GLY A 131 7.13 5.68 -9.21
N PHE A 132 5.89 5.21 -9.42
CA PHE A 132 5.57 3.94 -10.06
C PHE A 132 4.58 4.22 -11.19
N ASP A 133 4.82 3.70 -12.37
CA ASP A 133 3.86 3.73 -13.48
C ASP A 133 3.50 2.30 -13.85
N VAL A 134 2.26 1.93 -13.57
CA VAL A 134 1.64 0.64 -13.88
C VAL A 134 0.40 0.81 -14.77
N THR A 135 0.34 1.91 -15.51
CA THR A 135 -0.75 2.17 -16.45
C THR A 135 -0.83 1.08 -17.52
N ASP A 136 0.32 0.59 -17.95
CA ASP A 136 0.48 -0.58 -18.81
C ASP A 136 1.23 -1.67 -18.02
N THR A 137 0.52 -2.71 -17.63
CA THR A 137 1.08 -3.85 -16.87
C THR A 137 2.09 -4.69 -17.65
N ALA A 138 2.18 -4.49 -18.96
CA ALA A 138 3.24 -5.06 -19.80
C ALA A 138 4.49 -4.17 -19.91
N ASN A 139 4.44 -2.94 -19.38
CA ASN A 139 5.52 -1.96 -19.49
C ASN A 139 5.65 -1.13 -18.18
N ILE A 140 5.94 -1.80 -17.09
CA ILE A 140 6.07 -1.22 -15.77
C ILE A 140 7.30 -0.32 -15.72
N LYS A 141 7.14 0.88 -15.12
CA LYS A 141 8.24 1.83 -14.95
C LYS A 141 8.32 2.30 -13.51
N LEU A 142 9.54 2.55 -13.07
CA LEU A 142 9.83 3.18 -11.79
C LEU A 142 10.59 4.48 -12.04
N VAL A 143 10.37 5.47 -11.18
CA VAL A 143 11.14 6.72 -11.20
C VAL A 143 12.05 6.72 -9.96
N TYR A 144 13.35 6.79 -10.20
CA TYR A 144 14.35 6.84 -9.14
C TYR A 144 14.90 8.27 -9.00
N ASP A 145 14.89 8.77 -7.77
CA ASP A 145 15.42 10.09 -7.40
C ASP A 145 14.78 11.27 -8.20
N GLY A 146 13.59 11.07 -8.77
CA GLY A 146 12.89 12.05 -9.61
C GLY A 146 13.58 12.36 -10.94
N ARG A 147 14.57 11.57 -11.38
CA ARG A 147 15.41 11.88 -12.54
C ARG A 147 15.77 10.69 -13.44
N ILE A 148 15.64 9.47 -12.96
CA ILE A 148 15.98 8.27 -13.71
C ILE A 148 14.74 7.41 -13.85
N ASP A 149 14.34 7.15 -15.08
CA ASP A 149 13.29 6.21 -15.41
C ASP A 149 13.88 4.82 -15.52
N ILE A 150 13.39 3.89 -14.73
CA ILE A 150 13.75 2.48 -14.77
C ILE A 150 12.60 1.74 -15.46
N ASN A 151 12.83 1.22 -16.64
CA ASN A 151 11.86 0.40 -17.35
C ASN A 151 12.03 -1.07 -16.97
N ILE A 152 11.09 -1.60 -16.20
CA ILE A 152 11.03 -3.00 -15.79
C ILE A 152 10.43 -3.87 -16.92
N GLY A 153 9.52 -3.29 -17.73
CA GLY A 153 8.79 -4.04 -18.74
C GLY A 153 7.75 -4.98 -18.14
N LEU A 154 7.75 -6.23 -18.57
CA LEU A 154 6.84 -7.27 -18.05
C LEU A 154 7.12 -7.58 -16.58
N PRO A 155 6.09 -8.00 -15.80
CA PRO A 155 6.22 -8.36 -14.39
C PRO A 155 6.80 -9.77 -14.19
N ASP A 156 7.87 -10.08 -14.89
CA ASP A 156 8.66 -11.28 -14.75
C ASP A 156 10.07 -10.94 -14.22
N ASP A 157 10.63 -11.78 -13.39
CA ASP A 157 11.98 -11.61 -12.83
C ASP A 157 12.27 -10.20 -12.25
N ILE A 158 11.26 -9.56 -11.63
CA ILE A 158 11.29 -8.18 -11.14
C ILE A 158 12.52 -7.94 -10.24
N ASP A 159 12.84 -8.89 -9.34
CA ASP A 159 13.98 -8.77 -8.45
C ASP A 159 15.32 -8.68 -9.20
N TYR A 160 15.50 -9.49 -10.22
CA TYR A 160 16.70 -9.45 -11.07
C TYR A 160 16.80 -8.13 -11.83
N LYS A 161 15.71 -7.65 -12.43
CA LYS A 161 15.66 -6.40 -13.20
C LYS A 161 15.95 -5.19 -12.31
N ILE A 162 15.34 -5.11 -11.13
CA ILE A 162 15.60 -4.04 -10.15
C ILE A 162 17.06 -4.05 -9.72
N ARG A 163 17.61 -5.21 -9.35
CA ARG A 163 19.01 -5.33 -8.95
C ARG A 163 19.97 -4.91 -10.06
N THR A 164 19.69 -5.32 -11.30
CA THR A 164 20.50 -4.94 -12.46
C THR A 164 20.46 -3.44 -12.71
N ALA A 165 19.25 -2.85 -12.67
CA ALA A 165 19.07 -1.41 -12.84
C ALA A 165 19.83 -0.63 -11.75
N MET A 166 19.76 -1.05 -10.49
CA MET A 166 20.48 -0.41 -9.39
C MET A 166 21.99 -0.54 -9.52
N THR A 167 22.50 -1.66 -10.06
CA THR A 167 23.92 -1.82 -10.36
C THR A 167 24.37 -0.82 -11.43
N ILE A 168 23.60 -0.65 -12.49
CA ILE A 168 23.88 0.33 -13.54
C ILE A 168 23.87 1.75 -12.98
N ILE A 169 22.86 2.09 -12.19
CA ILE A 169 22.73 3.42 -11.58
C ILE A 169 23.90 3.73 -10.66
N ASN A 170 24.30 2.79 -9.81
CA ASN A 170 25.35 3.02 -8.82
C ASN A 170 26.77 2.99 -9.41
N GLU A 171 27.03 2.20 -10.46
CA GLU A 171 28.36 1.98 -11.00
C GLU A 171 28.67 2.76 -12.27
N LYS A 172 27.67 3.08 -13.07
CA LYS A 172 27.87 3.61 -14.42
C LYS A 172 27.25 4.97 -14.67
N LEU A 173 26.30 5.41 -13.86
CA LEU A 173 25.66 6.70 -14.04
C LEU A 173 26.32 7.78 -13.19
N ASP A 174 26.66 8.89 -13.83
CA ASP A 174 27.06 10.12 -13.12
C ASP A 174 25.89 10.60 -12.25
N PRO A 175 26.16 10.99 -10.99
CA PRO A 175 25.11 11.46 -10.06
C PRO A 175 24.22 12.59 -10.59
N ASN A 176 24.67 13.34 -11.58
CA ASN A 176 23.94 14.47 -12.16
C ASN A 176 23.19 14.13 -13.46
N ASN A 177 23.34 12.92 -13.99
CA ASN A 177 22.69 12.56 -15.25
C ASN A 177 21.23 12.15 -15.04
N THR A 178 20.40 12.52 -16.01
CA THR A 178 19.04 12.01 -16.19
C THR A 178 19.07 10.96 -17.29
N GLY A 179 18.22 9.93 -17.21
CA GLY A 179 18.22 8.92 -18.28
C GLY A 179 17.19 7.82 -18.07
N LEU A 180 17.13 6.95 -19.07
CA LEU A 180 16.34 5.73 -19.09
C LEU A 180 17.25 4.53 -18.88
N VAL A 181 16.93 3.67 -17.93
CA VAL A 181 17.56 2.37 -17.73
C VAL A 181 16.50 1.29 -18.05
N ALA A 182 16.78 0.45 -19.02
CA ALA A 182 15.95 -0.70 -19.36
C ALA A 182 16.56 -1.98 -18.77
N GLY A 183 15.72 -2.75 -18.08
CA GLY A 183 16.05 -4.05 -17.50
C GLY A 183 15.79 -5.20 -18.49
#